data_9b0360afdac2a0f32573fdba223ec915
#
_entry.id   9b0360afdac2a0f32573fdba223ec915
#
_cell.length_a   1.000
_cell.length_b   1.000
_cell.length_c   1.000
_cell.angle_alpha   90.00
_cell.angle_beta   90.00
_cell.angle_gamma   90.00
#
_symmetry.space_group_name_H-M   'P 1'
#
loop_
_entity.id
_entity.type
_entity.pdbx_description
1 polymer ?
#
loop_
_entity_poly.entity_id
_entity_poly.type
_entity_poly.pdbx_seq_one_letter_code
_entity_poly.pdbx_strand_id
1 'polypeptide(L)'
;MHSSIRQDLDLLEATTRPAKLETTPLPYAENGLDPVLSKDSINYHYEHLAKGYAKRYNAGEGNADFNRAGSFLHNKFFPQLKPPKGANRPRGAVLELIESNFKTYEDFKEAMKKEFMSIQGSGWVYLSTGGDIKKIANHAVRTDIAVLIDAWEHVWSTDYQWNKEAYFDNIWKIIDWDVVNERL
;
A
#
# COMPACT_ATOMS: atom_id res chain seq x y z
N MET A 1 -29.15 22.58 -36.42
CA MET A 1 -29.54 22.37 -35.01
C MET A 1 -29.08 21.06 -34.40
N HIS A 2 -28.52 20.07 -35.14
CA HIS A 2 -28.08 18.75 -34.55
C HIS A 2 -26.64 18.71 -34.07
N SER A 3 -25.81 19.73 -34.42
CA SER A 3 -24.39 19.76 -34.04
C SER A 3 -24.15 20.24 -32.58
N SER A 4 -24.97 21.16 -32.07
CA SER A 4 -24.83 21.74 -30.75
C SER A 4 -25.13 20.73 -29.62
N ILE A 5 -26.18 19.95 -29.79
CA ILE A 5 -26.61 18.98 -28.77
C ILE A 5 -25.59 17.82 -28.56
N ARG A 6 -24.91 17.41 -29.65
CA ARG A 6 -23.84 16.42 -29.56
C ARG A 6 -22.59 16.96 -28.84
N GLN A 7 -22.23 18.21 -29.11
CA GLN A 7 -21.11 18.88 -28.46
C GLN A 7 -21.40 19.08 -26.94
N ASP A 8 -22.63 19.43 -26.61
CA ASP A 8 -23.03 19.59 -25.20
C ASP A 8 -23.07 18.24 -24.44
N LEU A 9 -23.48 17.15 -25.11
CA LEU A 9 -23.44 15.79 -24.56
C LEU A 9 -21.99 15.30 -24.39
N ASP A 10 -21.11 15.52 -25.36
CA ASP A 10 -19.69 15.16 -25.26
C ASP A 10 -18.97 15.97 -24.16
N LEU A 11 -19.34 17.24 -23.95
CA LEU A 11 -18.85 18.06 -22.84
C LEU A 11 -19.37 17.58 -21.48
N LEU A 12 -20.65 17.17 -21.38
CA LEU A 12 -21.21 16.60 -20.15
C LEU A 12 -20.58 15.24 -19.83
N GLU A 13 -20.37 14.39 -20.83
CA GLU A 13 -19.66 13.11 -20.63
C GLU A 13 -18.18 13.30 -20.23
N ALA A 14 -17.51 14.32 -20.77
CA ALA A 14 -16.13 14.66 -20.39
C ALA A 14 -16.04 15.20 -18.95
N THR A 15 -17.07 15.92 -18.47
CA THR A 15 -17.11 16.44 -17.09
C THR A 15 -17.57 15.42 -16.05
N THR A 16 -18.19 14.31 -16.47
CA THR A 16 -18.68 13.25 -15.59
C THR A 16 -17.78 12.01 -15.55
N ARG A 17 -16.75 11.91 -16.39
CA ARG A 17 -15.80 10.80 -16.31
C ARG A 17 -14.97 10.93 -15.04
N PRO A 18 -14.98 9.91 -14.16
CA PRO A 18 -14.07 9.91 -13.01
C PRO A 18 -12.63 10.01 -13.50
N ALA A 19 -11.81 10.78 -12.77
CA ALA A 19 -10.40 10.93 -13.11
C ALA A 19 -9.74 9.56 -13.25
N LYS A 20 -8.91 9.40 -14.30
CA LYS A 20 -8.16 8.14 -14.50
C LYS A 20 -7.22 7.91 -13.33
N LEU A 21 -7.13 6.67 -12.90
CA LEU A 21 -6.15 6.24 -11.90
C LEU A 21 -4.81 5.95 -12.58
N GLU A 22 -3.75 6.38 -11.92
CA GLU A 22 -2.38 6.10 -12.31
C GLU A 22 -1.68 5.29 -11.21
N THR A 23 -0.75 4.44 -11.59
CA THR A 23 0.11 3.73 -10.65
C THR A 23 1.39 4.53 -10.46
N THR A 24 1.69 4.88 -9.21
CA THR A 24 2.91 5.60 -8.85
C THR A 24 4.14 4.76 -9.21
N PRO A 25 5.13 5.31 -9.94
CA PRO A 25 6.35 4.58 -10.27
C PRO A 25 7.10 4.10 -9.02
N LEU A 26 7.81 2.96 -9.14
CA LEU A 26 8.68 2.49 -8.07
C LEU A 26 9.84 3.48 -7.88
N PRO A 27 10.16 3.91 -6.64
CA PRO A 27 11.31 4.77 -6.37
C PRO A 27 12.65 3.99 -6.30
N TYR A 28 12.64 2.70 -6.63
CA TYR A 28 13.78 1.79 -6.62
C TYR A 28 13.71 0.82 -7.81
N ALA A 29 14.81 0.14 -8.11
CA ALA A 29 14.85 -0.92 -9.12
C ALA A 29 14.05 -2.15 -8.65
N GLU A 30 13.50 -2.95 -9.57
CA GLU A 30 12.69 -4.14 -9.25
C GLU A 30 13.41 -5.13 -8.30
N ASN A 31 14.73 -5.23 -8.37
CA ASN A 31 15.56 -6.05 -7.47
C ASN A 31 16.10 -5.26 -6.27
N GLY A 32 15.69 -4.01 -6.11
CA GLY A 32 16.26 -3.10 -5.09
C GLY A 32 15.84 -3.46 -3.67
N LEU A 33 14.83 -4.32 -3.48
CA LEU A 33 14.34 -4.73 -2.17
C LEU A 33 14.89 -6.09 -1.69
N ASP A 34 15.75 -6.73 -2.51
CA ASP A 34 16.43 -7.97 -2.11
C ASP A 34 17.23 -7.76 -0.80
N PRO A 35 17.26 -8.74 0.10
CA PRO A 35 16.61 -10.05 0.07
C PRO A 35 15.22 -10.08 0.75
N VAL A 36 14.60 -8.92 1.00
CA VAL A 36 13.30 -8.86 1.72
C VAL A 36 12.15 -9.18 0.78
N LEU A 37 12.15 -8.59 -0.41
CA LEU A 37 11.24 -8.92 -1.50
C LEU A 37 12.05 -9.09 -2.77
N SER A 38 11.93 -10.26 -3.39
CA SER A 38 12.65 -10.58 -4.63
C SER A 38 12.12 -9.78 -5.83
N LYS A 39 12.94 -9.72 -6.88
CA LYS A 39 12.52 -9.16 -8.16
C LYS A 39 11.23 -9.82 -8.67
N ASP A 40 11.10 -11.14 -8.56
CA ASP A 40 9.93 -11.87 -9.04
C ASP A 40 8.67 -11.50 -8.25
N SER A 41 8.80 -11.36 -6.92
CA SER A 41 7.72 -10.88 -6.06
C SER A 41 7.30 -9.45 -6.43
N ILE A 42 8.26 -8.54 -6.62
CA ILE A 42 7.97 -7.15 -7.01
C ILE A 42 7.34 -7.09 -8.40
N ASN A 43 7.87 -7.84 -9.37
CA ASN A 43 7.30 -7.88 -10.72
C ASN A 43 5.84 -8.35 -10.69
N TYR A 44 5.58 -9.48 -10.02
CA TYR A 44 4.20 -9.99 -9.89
C TYR A 44 3.28 -8.99 -9.19
N HIS A 45 3.69 -8.47 -8.05
CA HIS A 45 2.87 -7.61 -7.21
C HIS A 45 2.64 -6.22 -7.85
N TYR A 46 3.69 -5.61 -8.40
CA TYR A 46 3.61 -4.27 -8.97
C TYR A 46 3.09 -4.26 -10.41
N GLU A 47 3.72 -5.03 -11.32
CA GLU A 47 3.39 -4.99 -12.74
C GLU A 47 2.02 -5.62 -13.04
N HIS A 48 1.67 -6.73 -12.36
CA HIS A 48 0.44 -7.44 -12.67
C HIS A 48 -0.72 -7.05 -11.75
N LEU A 49 -0.49 -6.91 -10.45
CA LEU A 49 -1.58 -6.64 -9.51
C LEU A 49 -1.83 -5.13 -9.32
N ALA A 50 -0.85 -4.36 -8.88
CA ALA A 50 -1.01 -2.94 -8.61
C ALA A 50 -1.44 -2.15 -9.87
N LYS A 51 -0.72 -2.30 -10.97
CA LYS A 51 -1.10 -1.71 -12.26
C LYS A 51 -2.42 -2.25 -12.79
N GLY A 52 -2.73 -3.51 -12.50
CA GLY A 52 -3.98 -4.15 -12.87
C GLY A 52 -5.21 -3.48 -12.27
N TYR A 53 -5.15 -3.00 -11.04
CA TYR A 53 -6.26 -2.28 -10.42
C TYR A 53 -6.56 -0.96 -11.15
N ALA A 54 -5.55 -0.15 -11.42
CA ALA A 54 -5.72 1.10 -12.17
C ALA A 54 -6.24 0.84 -13.59
N LYS A 55 -5.68 -0.17 -14.28
CA LYS A 55 -6.10 -0.57 -15.63
C LYS A 55 -7.57 -0.96 -15.67
N ARG A 56 -8.02 -1.86 -14.79
CA ARG A 56 -9.42 -2.31 -14.74
C ARG A 56 -10.38 -1.16 -14.41
N TYR A 57 -10.02 -0.33 -13.44
CA TYR A 57 -10.83 0.85 -13.11
C TYR A 57 -11.01 1.76 -14.33
N ASN A 58 -9.92 2.09 -15.01
CA ASN A 58 -9.92 2.98 -16.17
C ASN A 58 -10.66 2.40 -17.39
N ALA A 59 -10.72 1.06 -17.48
CA ALA A 59 -11.47 0.35 -18.51
C ALA A 59 -12.95 0.12 -18.14
N GLY A 60 -13.37 0.45 -16.91
CA GLY A 60 -14.72 0.15 -16.43
C GLY A 60 -14.96 -1.33 -16.15
N GLU A 61 -13.90 -2.11 -15.91
CA GLU A 61 -13.96 -3.55 -15.69
C GLU A 61 -14.05 -3.90 -14.20
N GLY A 62 -14.91 -4.84 -13.86
CA GLY A 62 -15.08 -5.35 -12.50
C GLY A 62 -15.69 -4.33 -11.54
N ASN A 63 -15.41 -4.49 -10.25
CA ASN A 63 -15.95 -3.59 -9.22
C ASN A 63 -15.09 -2.32 -9.12
N ALA A 64 -15.68 -1.16 -9.43
CA ALA A 64 -14.99 0.13 -9.47
C ALA A 64 -14.40 0.53 -8.11
N ASP A 65 -15.15 0.37 -7.02
CA ASP A 65 -14.68 0.74 -5.67
C ASP A 65 -13.54 -0.16 -5.20
N PHE A 66 -13.61 -1.45 -5.48
CA PHE A 66 -12.54 -2.39 -5.18
C PHE A 66 -11.26 -2.06 -5.94
N ASN A 67 -11.36 -1.81 -7.25
CA ASN A 67 -10.21 -1.45 -8.07
C ASN A 67 -9.61 -0.09 -7.68
N ARG A 68 -10.47 0.89 -7.37
CA ARG A 68 -10.03 2.21 -6.88
C ARG A 68 -9.29 2.10 -5.55
N ALA A 69 -9.84 1.34 -4.62
CA ALA A 69 -9.21 1.15 -3.31
C ALA A 69 -7.92 0.33 -3.41
N GLY A 70 -7.88 -0.70 -4.26
CA GLY A 70 -6.67 -1.48 -4.54
C GLY A 70 -5.56 -0.60 -5.11
N SER A 71 -5.86 0.21 -6.14
CA SER A 71 -4.90 1.17 -6.70
C SER A 71 -4.40 2.17 -5.65
N PHE A 72 -5.30 2.73 -4.83
CA PHE A 72 -4.96 3.66 -3.77
C PHE A 72 -3.99 3.06 -2.74
N LEU A 73 -4.28 1.85 -2.24
CA LEU A 73 -3.45 1.22 -1.21
C LEU A 73 -2.07 0.85 -1.75
N HIS A 74 -1.96 0.36 -2.99
CA HIS A 74 -0.67 0.05 -3.61
C HIS A 74 0.14 1.31 -3.90
N ASN A 75 -0.50 2.43 -4.28
CA ASN A 75 0.14 3.74 -4.42
C ASN A 75 0.61 4.34 -3.08
N LYS A 76 0.14 3.81 -1.95
CA LYS A 76 0.66 4.11 -0.61
C LYS A 76 1.76 3.12 -0.19
N PHE A 77 1.61 1.83 -0.54
CA PHE A 77 2.50 0.77 -0.12
C PHE A 77 3.87 0.82 -0.80
N PHE A 78 3.92 0.83 -2.13
CA PHE A 78 5.21 0.77 -2.84
C PHE A 78 6.12 1.98 -2.60
N PRO A 79 5.63 3.24 -2.61
CA PRO A 79 6.49 4.38 -2.36
C PRO A 79 7.07 4.47 -0.94
N GLN A 80 6.48 3.79 0.04
CA GLN A 80 7.04 3.75 1.40
C GLN A 80 8.14 2.71 1.58
N LEU A 81 8.54 2.00 0.53
CA LEU A 81 9.60 1.00 0.59
C LEU A 81 10.89 1.58 0.00
N LYS A 82 12.03 1.11 0.50
CA LYS A 82 13.36 1.47 0.00
C LYS A 82 14.31 0.28 0.09
N PRO A 83 15.42 0.29 -0.69
CA PRO A 83 16.47 -0.71 -0.55
C PRO A 83 16.94 -0.87 0.89
N PRO A 84 17.15 -2.12 1.38
CA PRO A 84 17.64 -2.36 2.72
C PRO A 84 19.06 -1.77 2.88
N LYS A 85 19.26 -1.00 3.93
CA LYS A 85 20.56 -0.38 4.23
C LYS A 85 20.82 -0.35 5.73
N GLY A 86 21.58 -1.33 6.22
CA GLY A 86 21.93 -1.40 7.64
C GLY A 86 20.72 -1.50 8.56
N ALA A 87 20.86 -1.01 9.78
CA ALA A 87 19.75 -0.93 10.73
C ALA A 87 18.72 0.12 10.26
N ASN A 88 17.48 -0.27 10.11
CA ASN A 88 16.40 0.61 9.72
C ASN A 88 15.41 0.81 10.88
N ARG A 89 15.36 2.02 11.41
CA ARG A 89 14.49 2.38 12.54
C ARG A 89 13.71 3.66 12.25
N PRO A 90 12.51 3.82 12.83
CA PRO A 90 11.78 5.07 12.76
C PRO A 90 12.57 6.23 13.39
N ARG A 91 12.29 7.45 12.91
CA ARG A 91 12.87 8.69 13.40
C ARG A 91 11.89 9.84 13.20
N GLY A 92 12.11 10.96 13.88
CA GLY A 92 11.24 12.14 13.75
C GLY A 92 9.82 11.89 14.25
N ALA A 93 8.83 12.52 13.61
CA ALA A 93 7.44 12.52 14.06
C ALA A 93 6.84 11.12 14.21
N VAL A 94 7.19 10.19 13.31
CA VAL A 94 6.70 8.81 13.43
C VAL A 94 7.26 8.08 14.65
N LEU A 95 8.52 8.35 15.05
CA LEU A 95 9.08 7.77 16.27
C LEU A 95 8.33 8.33 17.49
N GLU A 96 8.10 9.63 17.56
CA GLU A 96 7.34 10.26 18.63
C GLU A 96 5.91 9.71 18.72
N LEU A 97 5.25 9.53 17.59
CA LEU A 97 3.93 8.92 17.52
C LEU A 97 3.94 7.48 18.06
N ILE A 98 4.94 6.68 17.67
CA ILE A 98 5.09 5.30 18.14
C ILE A 98 5.35 5.25 19.64
N GLU A 99 6.31 6.02 20.15
CA GLU A 99 6.68 6.02 21.57
C GLU A 99 5.54 6.52 22.45
N SER A 100 4.78 7.51 21.98
CA SER A 100 3.61 8.04 22.71
C SER A 100 2.50 6.99 22.89
N ASN A 101 2.32 6.09 21.93
CA ASN A 101 1.22 5.12 21.94
C ASN A 101 1.65 3.72 22.40
N PHE A 102 2.92 3.32 22.17
CA PHE A 102 3.40 1.96 22.38
C PHE A 102 4.62 1.86 23.30
N LYS A 103 5.17 2.97 23.79
CA LYS A 103 6.38 3.09 24.63
C LYS A 103 7.68 2.83 23.87
N THR A 104 7.78 1.72 23.11
CA THR A 104 8.97 1.38 22.33
C THR A 104 8.62 0.99 20.90
N TYR A 105 9.59 1.07 19.99
CA TYR A 105 9.43 0.58 18.63
C TYR A 105 9.20 -0.94 18.59
N GLU A 106 9.82 -1.67 19.49
CA GLU A 106 9.66 -3.12 19.65
C GLU A 106 8.22 -3.48 20.06
N ASP A 107 7.66 -2.81 21.07
CA ASP A 107 6.27 -2.99 21.49
C ASP A 107 5.28 -2.66 20.37
N PHE A 108 5.57 -1.61 19.61
CA PHE A 108 4.79 -1.26 18.40
C PHE A 108 4.80 -2.38 17.36
N LYS A 109 5.98 -2.95 17.05
CA LYS A 109 6.08 -4.07 16.09
C LYS A 109 5.31 -5.30 16.56
N GLU A 110 5.40 -5.62 17.84
CA GLU A 110 4.64 -6.75 18.41
C GLU A 110 3.13 -6.50 18.33
N ALA A 111 2.66 -5.30 18.63
CA ALA A 111 1.26 -4.93 18.49
C ALA A 111 0.79 -5.02 17.03
N MET A 112 1.59 -4.49 16.08
CA MET A 112 1.32 -4.60 14.65
C MET A 112 1.30 -6.07 14.18
N LYS A 113 2.25 -6.89 14.67
CA LYS A 113 2.34 -8.32 14.35
C LYS A 113 1.09 -9.06 14.78
N LYS A 114 0.61 -8.82 15.98
CA LYS A 114 -0.63 -9.42 16.49
C LYS A 114 -1.81 -9.13 15.57
N GLU A 115 -1.99 -7.88 15.16
CA GLU A 115 -3.07 -7.50 14.26
C GLU A 115 -2.86 -8.06 12.84
N PHE A 116 -1.63 -8.06 12.32
CA PHE A 116 -1.27 -8.64 11.03
C PHE A 116 -1.57 -10.15 10.98
N MET A 117 -1.16 -10.90 11.99
CA MET A 117 -1.38 -12.36 12.07
C MET A 117 -2.86 -12.71 12.31
N SER A 118 -3.66 -11.79 12.87
CA SER A 118 -5.10 -11.99 13.05
C SER A 118 -5.92 -11.87 11.76
N ILE A 119 -5.33 -11.35 10.67
CA ILE A 119 -6.01 -11.25 9.38
C ILE A 119 -6.12 -12.64 8.76
N GLN A 120 -7.35 -13.12 8.65
CA GLN A 120 -7.71 -14.32 7.91
C GLN A 120 -8.13 -13.91 6.49
N GLY A 121 -7.45 -14.48 5.48
CA GLY A 121 -7.66 -14.08 4.08
C GLY A 121 -6.91 -12.81 3.72
N SER A 122 -7.55 -11.96 2.94
CA SER A 122 -6.93 -10.78 2.31
C SER A 122 -7.17 -9.50 3.09
N GLY A 123 -6.11 -8.73 3.32
CA GLY A 123 -6.25 -7.47 4.02
C GLY A 123 -4.92 -6.73 4.22
N TRP A 124 -4.99 -5.67 4.99
CA TRP A 124 -3.88 -4.79 5.32
C TRP A 124 -3.90 -4.45 6.80
N VAL A 125 -2.74 -4.21 7.38
CA VAL A 125 -2.62 -3.60 8.70
C VAL A 125 -1.89 -2.26 8.56
N TYR A 126 -2.28 -1.27 9.33
CA TYR A 126 -1.65 0.04 9.27
C TYR A 126 -1.63 0.76 10.61
N LEU A 127 -0.59 1.58 10.79
CA LEU A 127 -0.57 2.61 11.82
C LEU A 127 -1.30 3.84 11.26
N SER A 128 -2.31 4.32 11.96
CA SER A 128 -2.97 5.57 11.59
C SER A 128 -2.13 6.79 12.00
N THR A 129 -2.37 7.93 11.37
CA THR A 129 -1.77 9.21 11.76
C THR A 129 -2.14 9.65 13.18
N GLY A 130 -3.19 9.07 13.75
CA GLY A 130 -3.59 9.25 15.15
C GLY A 130 -2.93 8.29 16.14
N GLY A 131 -2.09 7.36 15.67
CA GLY A 131 -1.37 6.42 16.52
C GLY A 131 -2.08 5.08 16.79
N ASP A 132 -3.25 4.83 16.19
CA ASP A 132 -3.96 3.56 16.33
C ASP A 132 -3.50 2.53 15.28
N ILE A 133 -3.41 1.27 15.68
CA ILE A 133 -3.25 0.16 14.74
C ILE A 133 -4.64 -0.28 14.25
N LYS A 134 -4.82 -0.29 12.92
CA LYS A 134 -6.10 -0.62 12.27
C LYS A 134 -5.90 -1.66 11.16
N LYS A 135 -6.99 -2.34 10.81
CA LYS A 135 -7.03 -3.32 9.71
C LYS A 135 -7.97 -2.87 8.60
N ILE A 136 -7.66 -3.28 7.39
CA ILE A 136 -8.53 -3.15 6.22
C ILE A 136 -8.77 -4.54 5.67
N ALA A 137 -10.02 -4.98 5.63
CA ALA A 137 -10.39 -6.21 4.95
C ALA A 137 -10.45 -5.96 3.43
N ASN A 138 -9.87 -6.85 2.65
CA ASN A 138 -9.73 -6.69 1.20
C ASN A 138 -9.11 -5.34 0.83
N HIS A 139 -9.86 -4.45 0.18
CA HIS A 139 -9.44 -3.10 -0.16
C HIS A 139 -10.48 -2.08 0.28
N ALA A 140 -10.04 -1.04 0.99
CA ALA A 140 -10.84 0.14 1.28
C ALA A 140 -9.94 1.38 1.39
N VAL A 141 -10.38 2.50 0.86
CA VAL A 141 -9.66 3.77 0.97
C VAL A 141 -9.65 4.22 2.43
N ARG A 142 -8.48 4.61 2.93
CA ARG A 142 -8.26 5.22 4.24
C ARG A 142 -7.30 6.39 4.09
N THR A 143 -7.67 7.55 4.59
CA THR A 143 -6.88 8.79 4.47
C THR A 143 -5.91 9.00 5.63
N ASP A 144 -6.06 8.23 6.70
CA ASP A 144 -5.31 8.33 7.96
C ASP A 144 -4.14 7.33 8.06
N ILE A 145 -3.56 6.91 6.93
CA ILE A 145 -2.49 5.91 6.90
C ILE A 145 -1.11 6.58 7.07
N ALA A 146 -0.40 6.27 8.16
CA ALA A 146 1.01 6.58 8.34
C ALA A 146 1.90 5.46 7.78
N VAL A 147 1.84 4.25 8.34
CA VAL A 147 2.56 3.05 7.87
C VAL A 147 1.56 2.02 7.41
N LEU A 148 1.77 1.41 6.24
CA LEU A 148 0.88 0.41 5.65
C LEU A 148 1.64 -0.89 5.38
N ILE A 149 1.13 -2.02 5.87
CA ILE A 149 1.68 -3.36 5.60
C ILE A 149 0.63 -4.19 4.89
N ASP A 150 1.01 -4.70 3.73
CA ASP A 150 0.19 -5.62 2.95
C ASP A 150 0.22 -7.02 3.58
N ALA A 151 -0.95 -7.60 3.83
CA ALA A 151 -1.10 -8.93 4.40
C ALA A 151 -1.72 -9.94 3.40
N TRP A 152 -1.93 -9.54 2.15
CA TRP A 152 -2.40 -10.43 1.10
C TRP A 152 -1.36 -11.53 0.82
N GLU A 153 -1.84 -12.72 0.48
CA GLU A 153 -0.97 -13.88 0.23
C GLU A 153 0.06 -13.61 -0.89
N HIS A 154 -0.33 -12.88 -1.92
CA HIS A 154 0.54 -12.57 -3.05
C HIS A 154 1.81 -11.78 -2.71
N VAL A 155 1.84 -11.06 -1.58
CA VAL A 155 3.00 -10.26 -1.21
C VAL A 155 4.10 -11.08 -0.55
N TRP A 156 3.75 -12.20 0.09
CA TRP A 156 4.70 -13.01 0.84
C TRP A 156 4.88 -14.44 0.31
N SER A 157 3.91 -15.01 -0.40
CA SER A 157 3.95 -16.42 -0.80
C SER A 157 5.10 -16.74 -1.76
N THR A 158 5.50 -15.82 -2.63
CA THR A 158 6.61 -16.04 -3.58
C THR A 158 7.94 -16.26 -2.86
N ASP A 159 8.26 -15.43 -1.87
CA ASP A 159 9.56 -15.41 -1.21
C ASP A 159 9.57 -16.18 0.11
N TYR A 160 8.45 -16.22 0.80
CA TYR A 160 8.33 -16.79 2.15
C TYR A 160 7.46 -18.06 2.19
N GLN A 161 6.88 -18.46 1.06
CA GLN A 161 5.98 -19.62 0.94
C GLN A 161 4.81 -19.55 1.94
N TRP A 162 4.78 -20.43 2.93
CA TRP A 162 3.76 -20.46 4.00
C TRP A 162 4.10 -19.54 5.20
N ASN A 163 5.33 -19.01 5.26
CA ASN A 163 5.84 -18.30 6.44
C ASN A 163 5.51 -16.80 6.41
N LYS A 164 4.22 -16.49 6.55
CA LYS A 164 3.69 -15.12 6.62
C LYS A 164 4.36 -14.30 7.72
N GLU A 165 4.70 -14.93 8.85
CA GLU A 165 5.36 -14.28 9.98
C GLU A 165 6.77 -13.79 9.61
N ALA A 166 7.56 -14.59 8.90
CA ALA A 166 8.89 -14.19 8.47
C ALA A 166 8.85 -12.98 7.50
N TYR A 167 7.85 -12.87 6.63
CA TYR A 167 7.64 -11.67 5.83
C TYR A 167 7.43 -10.45 6.73
N PHE A 168 6.51 -10.54 7.70
CA PHE A 168 6.24 -9.43 8.61
C PHE A 168 7.51 -9.01 9.39
N ASP A 169 8.31 -9.93 9.86
CA ASP A 169 9.54 -9.64 10.59
C ASP A 169 10.61 -8.97 9.72
N ASN A 170 10.57 -9.23 8.40
CA ASN A 170 11.55 -8.68 7.47
C ASN A 170 11.13 -7.36 6.81
N ILE A 171 9.83 -7.08 6.63
CA ILE A 171 9.36 -5.88 5.92
C ILE A 171 9.87 -4.57 6.54
N TRP A 172 10.10 -4.54 7.84
CA TRP A 172 10.60 -3.39 8.57
C TRP A 172 12.00 -2.93 8.13
N LYS A 173 12.78 -3.82 7.51
CA LYS A 173 14.12 -3.52 6.99
C LYS A 173 14.08 -2.58 5.77
N ILE A 174 12.93 -2.51 5.10
CA ILE A 174 12.75 -1.77 3.86
C ILE A 174 11.71 -0.64 3.94
N ILE A 175 11.15 -0.35 5.11
CA ILE A 175 10.27 0.81 5.28
C ILE A 175 11.07 2.11 5.15
N ASP A 176 10.65 3.01 4.29
CA ASP A 176 11.19 4.37 4.23
C ASP A 176 10.47 5.28 5.23
N TRP A 177 11.12 5.48 6.36
CA TRP A 177 10.57 6.28 7.45
C TRP A 177 10.47 7.78 7.12
N ASP A 178 11.19 8.27 6.10
CA ASP A 178 11.05 9.65 5.65
C ASP A 178 9.73 9.83 4.92
N VAL A 179 9.37 8.90 4.02
CA VAL A 179 8.05 8.88 3.36
C VAL A 179 6.92 8.73 4.37
N VAL A 180 7.12 7.97 5.44
CA VAL A 180 6.13 7.85 6.52
C VAL A 180 5.96 9.17 7.26
N ASN A 181 7.06 9.89 7.57
CA ASN A 181 7.01 11.19 8.22
C ASN A 181 6.28 12.26 7.39
N GLU A 182 6.36 12.19 6.05
CA GLU A 182 5.64 13.11 5.15
C GLU A 182 4.11 12.94 5.21
N ARG A 183 3.61 11.87 5.84
CA ARG A 183 2.17 11.60 5.99
C ARG A 183 1.60 12.07 7.33
N LEU A 184 2.46 12.47 8.25
CA LEU A 184 2.10 12.96 9.59
C LEU A 184 2.02 14.48 9.64
#